data_94180afda5ee5558a4a2359611355782
#
_entry.id   94180afda5ee5558a4a2359611355782
#
_cell.length_a   1.000
_cell.length_b   1.000
_cell.length_c   1.000
_cell.angle_alpha   90.00
_cell.angle_beta   90.00
_cell.angle_gamma   90.00
#
_symmetry.space_group_name_H-M   'P 1'
#
loop_
_entity.id
_entity.type
_entity.pdbx_description
1 polymer ?
#
loop_
_entity_poly.entity_id
_entity_poly.type
_entity_poly.pdbx_seq_one_letter_code
_entity_poly.pdbx_strand_id
1 'polypeptide(L)'
;MKKFLIVFLAVVSFVACNRETTEKFVERRVKDMGGATAQFGTVEYTISKIIKVDHAGAFYKIGERKILFSSLSTMKAGVDLKNFCADSVVIDKKRNTITINLPKPQILSFNMPAETIKMEYAKTGGLRSDFSATERNEILRQGEQAIIDAAEELGVFADAENNVRTLFESILSGAKFGKININFN
;
A
#
# COMPACT_ATOMS: atom_id res chain seq x y z
N MET A 1 -18.94 8.97 64.05
CA MET A 1 -18.30 7.80 63.47
C MET A 1 -19.01 7.32 62.18
N LYS A 2 -20.36 7.14 62.19
CA LYS A 2 -21.10 6.71 60.98
C LYS A 2 -20.96 7.62 59.76
N LYS A 3 -20.90 8.94 59.92
CA LYS A 3 -20.74 9.91 58.82
C LYS A 3 -19.34 9.89 58.20
N PHE A 4 -18.29 9.59 58.97
CA PHE A 4 -16.92 9.41 58.46
C PHE A 4 -16.76 8.12 57.67
N LEU A 5 -17.48 7.05 58.06
CA LEU A 5 -17.46 5.79 57.34
C LEU A 5 -18.09 5.89 55.93
N ILE A 6 -19.17 6.68 55.82
CA ILE A 6 -19.87 6.89 54.52
C ILE A 6 -19.03 7.71 53.57
N VAL A 7 -18.31 8.73 54.06
CA VAL A 7 -17.40 9.53 53.23
C VAL A 7 -16.19 8.72 52.75
N PHE A 8 -15.66 7.83 53.61
CA PHE A 8 -14.56 6.94 53.24
C PHE A 8 -15.00 5.90 52.20
N LEU A 9 -16.24 5.36 52.32
CA LEU A 9 -16.79 4.43 51.34
C LEU A 9 -17.05 5.10 49.98
N ALA A 10 -17.46 6.37 49.95
CA ALA A 10 -17.67 7.13 48.73
C ALA A 10 -16.35 7.48 47.99
N VAL A 11 -15.26 7.73 48.73
CA VAL A 11 -13.95 8.00 48.14
C VAL A 11 -13.32 6.76 47.50
N VAL A 12 -13.57 5.56 48.10
CA VAL A 12 -13.07 4.29 47.53
C VAL A 12 -13.77 3.94 46.21
N SER A 13 -15.04 4.34 46.03
CA SER A 13 -15.78 4.07 44.78
C SER A 13 -15.33 4.95 43.60
N PHE A 14 -14.67 6.09 43.83
CA PHE A 14 -14.14 6.92 42.76
C PHE A 14 -12.76 6.46 42.23
N VAL A 15 -12.09 5.52 42.87
CA VAL A 15 -10.78 5.01 42.44
C VAL A 15 -10.91 3.78 41.52
N ALA A 16 -12.11 3.27 41.30
CA ALA A 16 -12.40 2.27 40.27
C ALA A 16 -12.47 2.93 38.88
N CYS A 17 -11.46 3.74 38.55
CA CYS A 17 -11.19 4.12 37.18
C CYS A 17 -10.90 2.82 36.42
N ASN A 18 -11.83 2.41 35.59
CA ASN A 18 -11.73 1.28 34.68
C ASN A 18 -10.49 1.47 33.79
N ARG A 19 -9.30 1.09 34.29
CA ARG A 19 -8.11 1.01 33.47
C ARG A 19 -8.36 -0.11 32.49
N GLU A 20 -8.79 0.27 31.28
CA GLU A 20 -8.87 -0.66 30.16
C GLU A 20 -7.55 -1.43 30.12
N THR A 21 -7.62 -2.75 30.13
CA THR A 21 -6.40 -3.56 30.03
C THR A 21 -5.78 -3.30 28.65
N THR A 22 -4.46 -3.31 28.57
CA THR A 22 -3.72 -3.11 27.31
C THR A 22 -4.24 -4.03 26.18
N GLU A 23 -4.66 -5.26 26.55
CA GLU A 23 -5.26 -6.21 25.62
C GLU A 23 -6.59 -5.73 25.04
N LYS A 24 -7.52 -5.27 25.88
CA LYS A 24 -8.81 -4.73 25.43
C LYS A 24 -8.63 -3.48 24.55
N PHE A 25 -7.65 -2.64 24.89
CA PHE A 25 -7.30 -1.49 24.08
C PHE A 25 -6.84 -1.91 22.68
N VAL A 26 -5.90 -2.87 22.60
CA VAL A 26 -5.39 -3.40 21.33
C VAL A 26 -6.49 -4.09 20.54
N GLU A 27 -7.27 -4.97 21.17
CA GLU A 27 -8.37 -5.69 20.53
C GLU A 27 -9.39 -4.73 19.91
N ARG A 28 -9.78 -3.69 20.65
CA ARG A 28 -10.65 -2.65 20.13
C ARG A 28 -10.02 -1.92 18.93
N ARG A 29 -8.74 -1.52 19.01
CA ARG A 29 -8.04 -0.85 17.90
C ARG A 29 -7.93 -1.74 16.68
N VAL A 30 -7.60 -3.01 16.85
CA VAL A 30 -7.55 -4.00 15.77
C VAL A 30 -8.91 -4.15 15.11
N LYS A 31 -9.97 -4.25 15.90
CA LYS A 31 -11.35 -4.35 15.40
C LYS A 31 -11.78 -3.09 14.63
N ASP A 32 -11.44 -1.92 15.14
CA ASP A 32 -11.74 -0.63 14.49
C ASP A 32 -10.99 -0.51 13.16
N MET A 33 -9.75 -0.98 13.08
CA MET A 33 -8.95 -0.98 11.84
C MET A 33 -9.46 -1.98 10.81
N GLY A 34 -9.83 -3.20 11.21
CA GLY A 34 -10.34 -4.23 10.29
C GLY A 34 -11.73 -3.95 9.73
N GLY A 35 -12.47 -2.99 10.30
CA GLY A 35 -13.86 -2.69 9.92
C GLY A 35 -14.06 -1.47 9.02
N ALA A 36 -13.12 -0.54 8.95
CA ALA A 36 -13.38 0.79 8.39
C ALA A 36 -12.79 1.02 6.99
N THR A 37 -11.58 0.58 6.73
CA THR A 37 -10.95 0.73 5.40
C THR A 37 -9.86 -0.32 5.25
N ALA A 38 -9.99 -1.15 4.23
CA ALA A 38 -9.08 -2.27 4.04
C ALA A 38 -7.65 -1.88 3.62
N GLN A 39 -7.37 -0.61 3.33
CA GLN A 39 -6.11 -0.16 2.74
C GLN A 39 -5.41 0.85 3.65
N PHE A 40 -4.21 0.51 4.11
CA PHE A 40 -3.44 1.33 5.05
C PHE A 40 -2.03 1.65 4.54
N GLY A 41 -1.48 2.76 5.06
CA GLY A 41 -0.12 3.18 4.75
C GLY A 41 0.11 3.46 3.28
N THR A 42 -0.94 3.93 2.58
CA THR A 42 -0.88 4.14 1.13
C THR A 42 0.13 5.22 0.76
N VAL A 43 0.91 4.93 -0.26
CA VAL A 43 1.73 5.88 -1.00
C VAL A 43 1.17 6.02 -2.40
N GLU A 44 1.31 7.22 -2.96
CA GLU A 44 0.86 7.50 -4.33
C GLU A 44 2.03 8.07 -5.13
N TYR A 45 2.32 7.41 -6.25
CA TYR A 45 3.36 7.82 -7.18
C TYR A 45 2.73 8.28 -8.49
N THR A 46 3.21 9.43 -8.98
CA THR A 46 2.94 9.87 -10.35
C THR A 46 4.16 9.57 -11.19
N ILE A 47 4.00 8.71 -12.20
CA ILE A 47 5.09 8.17 -13.01
C ILE A 47 4.92 8.65 -14.45
N SER A 48 5.93 9.35 -14.96
CA SER A 48 6.04 9.64 -16.39
C SER A 48 6.92 8.59 -17.06
N LYS A 49 6.41 7.93 -18.09
CA LYS A 49 7.12 6.88 -18.82
C LYS A 49 7.10 7.15 -20.33
N ILE A 50 8.24 6.91 -20.96
CA ILE A 50 8.35 6.83 -22.41
C ILE A 50 8.35 5.35 -22.81
N ILE A 51 7.36 4.97 -23.58
CA ILE A 51 7.18 3.61 -24.10
C ILE A 51 7.67 3.61 -25.54
N LYS A 52 8.77 2.91 -25.78
CA LYS A 52 9.40 2.84 -27.09
C LYS A 52 9.33 1.41 -27.62
N VAL A 53 8.87 1.26 -28.86
CA VAL A 53 8.90 -0.01 -29.56
C VAL A 53 9.59 0.15 -30.91
N ASP A 54 10.64 -0.62 -31.09
CA ASP A 54 11.38 -0.77 -32.32
C ASP A 54 11.11 -2.18 -32.88
N HIS A 55 10.30 -2.28 -33.94
CA HIS A 55 10.16 -3.52 -34.66
C HIS A 55 11.14 -3.50 -35.84
N ALA A 56 12.32 -4.08 -35.65
CA ALA A 56 13.17 -4.48 -36.76
C ALA A 56 12.42 -5.50 -37.61
N GLY A 57 12.45 -5.36 -38.92
CA GLY A 57 11.73 -6.26 -39.83
C GLY A 57 12.14 -7.71 -39.58
N ALA A 58 11.18 -8.63 -39.54
CA ALA A 58 11.49 -10.03 -39.73
C ALA A 58 12.12 -10.17 -41.12
N PHE A 59 12.99 -11.14 -41.30
CA PHE A 59 13.79 -11.42 -42.51
C PHE A 59 13.01 -11.36 -43.85
N TYR A 60 11.67 -11.56 -43.79
CA TYR A 60 10.76 -11.45 -44.95
C TYR A 60 9.96 -10.12 -44.99
N LYS A 61 10.17 -9.18 -44.05
CA LYS A 61 9.48 -7.89 -44.00
C LYS A 61 10.50 -6.77 -44.09
N ILE A 62 10.60 -6.15 -45.25
CA ILE A 62 11.53 -5.06 -45.51
C ILE A 62 10.99 -3.76 -44.91
N GLY A 63 11.77 -3.13 -44.03
CA GLY A 63 11.48 -1.85 -43.41
C GLY A 63 11.37 -1.89 -41.90
N GLU A 64 11.64 -0.76 -41.27
CA GLU A 64 11.55 -0.55 -39.84
C GLU A 64 10.21 0.05 -39.46
N ARG A 65 9.67 -0.32 -38.32
CA ARG A 65 8.57 0.41 -37.67
C ARG A 65 9.00 0.84 -36.31
N LYS A 66 8.87 2.11 -36.00
CA LYS A 66 9.16 2.70 -34.69
C LYS A 66 7.97 3.48 -34.21
N ILE A 67 7.62 3.33 -32.95
CA ILE A 67 6.60 4.13 -32.30
C ILE A 67 7.07 4.48 -30.90
N LEU A 68 6.74 5.68 -30.48
CA LEU A 68 7.11 6.22 -29.18
C LEU A 68 5.89 6.92 -28.59
N PHE A 69 5.48 6.45 -27.41
CA PHE A 69 4.44 7.07 -26.62
C PHE A 69 5.03 7.63 -25.34
N SER A 70 4.54 8.78 -24.91
CA SER A 70 4.68 9.24 -23.54
C SER A 70 3.36 9.02 -22.79
N SER A 71 3.45 8.69 -21.52
CA SER A 71 2.28 8.54 -20.63
C SER A 71 2.57 9.09 -19.26
N LEU A 72 1.52 9.57 -18.60
CA LEU A 72 1.51 9.89 -17.19
C LEU A 72 0.57 8.92 -16.50
N SER A 73 1.08 8.20 -15.50
CA SER A 73 0.31 7.21 -14.74
C SER A 73 0.37 7.51 -13.26
N THR A 74 -0.62 7.04 -12.53
CA THR A 74 -0.68 7.12 -11.07
C THR A 74 -0.73 5.70 -10.51
N MET A 75 0.17 5.40 -9.59
CA MET A 75 0.26 4.12 -8.89
C MET A 75 0.05 4.35 -7.41
N LYS A 76 -0.87 3.62 -6.81
CA LYS A 76 -1.11 3.62 -5.37
C LYS A 76 -0.73 2.26 -4.80
N ALA A 77 0.15 2.24 -3.80
CA ALA A 77 0.54 1.03 -3.09
C ALA A 77 0.27 1.15 -1.59
N GLY A 78 0.15 0.02 -0.92
CA GLY A 78 -0.13 -0.05 0.51
C GLY A 78 -0.41 -1.47 0.95
N VAL A 79 -0.82 -1.63 2.20
CA VAL A 79 -1.18 -2.92 2.80
C VAL A 79 -2.70 -3.08 2.81
N ASP A 80 -3.18 -4.21 2.30
CA ASP A 80 -4.61 -4.57 2.37
C ASP A 80 -4.89 -5.34 3.67
N LEU A 81 -5.63 -4.72 4.57
CA LEU A 81 -5.96 -5.27 5.89
C LEU A 81 -7.33 -5.98 5.93
N LYS A 82 -7.93 -6.36 4.79
CA LYS A 82 -9.23 -7.05 4.78
C LYS A 82 -9.25 -8.30 5.66
N ASN A 83 -8.13 -9.02 5.72
CA ASN A 83 -7.96 -10.24 6.52
C ASN A 83 -7.25 -10.00 7.86
N PHE A 84 -7.03 -8.74 8.24
CA PHE A 84 -6.39 -8.41 9.50
C PHE A 84 -7.36 -8.67 10.66
N CYS A 85 -6.94 -9.49 11.61
CA CYS A 85 -7.76 -9.93 12.73
C CYS A 85 -6.91 -10.02 14.01
N ALA A 86 -7.55 -10.39 15.13
CA ALA A 86 -6.88 -10.53 16.41
C ALA A 86 -5.71 -11.51 16.39
N ASP A 87 -5.79 -12.58 15.56
CA ASP A 87 -4.72 -13.58 15.42
C ASP A 87 -3.46 -13.02 14.75
N SER A 88 -3.58 -11.88 14.04
CA SER A 88 -2.44 -11.16 13.49
C SER A 88 -1.60 -10.43 14.55
N VAL A 89 -2.08 -10.40 15.81
CA VAL A 89 -1.46 -9.65 16.92
C VAL A 89 -1.09 -10.58 18.04
N VAL A 90 0.19 -10.60 18.42
CA VAL A 90 0.71 -11.42 19.53
C VAL A 90 1.23 -10.51 20.63
N ILE A 91 0.72 -10.67 21.85
CA ILE A 91 1.12 -9.90 23.03
C ILE A 91 1.91 -10.80 24.01
N ASP A 92 3.18 -10.47 24.23
CA ASP A 92 4.01 -11.09 25.28
C ASP A 92 4.06 -10.17 26.50
N LYS A 93 3.25 -10.50 27.52
CA LYS A 93 3.16 -9.75 28.78
C LYS A 93 4.47 -9.78 29.57
N LYS A 94 5.22 -10.90 29.53
CA LYS A 94 6.46 -11.04 30.29
C LYS A 94 7.55 -10.13 29.77
N ARG A 95 7.62 -9.97 28.45
CA ARG A 95 8.58 -9.11 27.78
C ARG A 95 8.06 -7.71 27.49
N ASN A 96 6.81 -7.43 27.84
CA ASN A 96 6.12 -6.19 27.51
C ASN A 96 6.24 -5.84 26.01
N THR A 97 6.02 -6.84 25.14
CA THR A 97 6.22 -6.74 23.70
C THR A 97 4.93 -7.05 22.97
N ILE A 98 4.63 -6.29 21.92
CA ILE A 98 3.59 -6.59 20.96
C ILE A 98 4.24 -6.89 19.59
N THR A 99 3.78 -7.94 18.94
CA THR A 99 4.17 -8.30 17.58
C THR A 99 2.94 -8.28 16.69
N ILE A 100 3.03 -7.58 15.57
CA ILE A 100 1.96 -7.44 14.58
C ILE A 100 2.46 -8.04 13.28
N ASN A 101 1.69 -8.98 12.74
CA ASN A 101 1.97 -9.61 11.45
C ASN A 101 1.01 -9.04 10.41
N LEU A 102 1.55 -8.37 9.42
CA LEU A 102 0.83 -7.70 8.35
C LEU A 102 1.11 -8.38 7.01
N PRO A 103 0.18 -8.33 6.06
CA PRO A 103 0.48 -8.72 4.68
C PRO A 103 1.52 -7.79 4.07
N LYS A 104 2.26 -8.30 3.10
CA LYS A 104 3.20 -7.47 2.33
C LYS A 104 2.47 -6.34 1.60
N PRO A 105 3.11 -5.19 1.43
CA PRO A 105 2.60 -4.15 0.56
C PRO A 105 2.40 -4.66 -0.87
N GLN A 106 1.36 -4.15 -1.49
CA GLN A 106 1.01 -4.46 -2.87
C GLN A 106 0.49 -3.23 -3.59
N ILE A 107 0.44 -3.29 -4.91
CA ILE A 107 -0.22 -2.26 -5.70
C ILE A 107 -1.74 -2.39 -5.47
N LEU A 108 -2.33 -1.34 -4.94
CA LEU A 108 -3.76 -1.26 -4.63
C LEU A 108 -4.57 -0.71 -5.80
N SER A 109 -3.98 0.20 -6.55
CA SER A 109 -4.55 0.71 -7.80
C SER A 109 -3.46 1.23 -8.73
N PHE A 110 -3.72 1.09 -10.01
CA PHE A 110 -2.93 1.67 -11.09
C PHE A 110 -3.87 2.32 -12.09
N ASN A 111 -3.52 3.51 -12.54
CA ASN A 111 -4.29 4.23 -13.55
C ASN A 111 -3.34 4.92 -14.54
N MET A 112 -3.53 4.67 -15.82
CA MET A 112 -2.86 5.35 -16.94
C MET A 112 -3.95 5.95 -17.83
N PRO A 113 -4.39 7.18 -17.54
CA PRO A 113 -5.51 7.80 -18.26
C PRO A 113 -5.19 7.95 -19.75
N ALA A 114 -6.14 7.57 -20.60
CA ALA A 114 -5.95 7.61 -22.06
C ALA A 114 -5.62 9.02 -22.59
N GLU A 115 -6.13 10.05 -21.94
CA GLU A 115 -5.86 11.46 -22.27
C GLU A 115 -4.43 11.90 -21.97
N THR A 116 -3.70 11.16 -21.12
CA THR A 116 -2.27 11.41 -20.84
C THR A 116 -1.33 10.73 -21.82
N ILE A 117 -1.86 9.81 -22.63
CA ILE A 117 -1.07 9.06 -23.60
C ILE A 117 -0.90 9.88 -24.86
N LYS A 118 0.34 10.27 -25.16
CA LYS A 118 0.68 11.02 -26.35
C LYS A 118 1.58 10.21 -27.26
N MET A 119 1.25 10.19 -28.53
CA MET A 119 2.14 9.63 -29.54
C MET A 119 3.17 10.70 -29.93
N GLU A 120 4.40 10.54 -29.44
CA GLU A 120 5.49 11.49 -29.65
C GLU A 120 6.16 11.30 -31.02
N TYR A 121 6.22 10.05 -31.46
CA TYR A 121 6.86 9.70 -32.69
C TYR A 121 6.30 8.41 -33.29
N ALA A 122 6.12 8.40 -34.59
CA ALA A 122 5.84 7.17 -35.33
C ALA A 122 6.60 7.23 -36.68
N LYS A 123 7.26 6.14 -37.05
CA LYS A 123 7.93 5.97 -38.35
C LYS A 123 7.64 4.59 -38.87
N THR A 124 7.18 4.55 -40.10
CA THR A 124 6.99 3.32 -40.86
C THR A 124 7.78 3.45 -42.16
N GLY A 125 8.67 2.52 -42.41
CA GLY A 125 9.55 2.53 -43.58
C GLY A 125 9.38 1.30 -44.47
N GLY A 126 9.75 1.41 -45.71
CA GLY A 126 9.68 0.33 -46.68
C GLY A 126 8.26 -0.06 -47.09
N LEU A 127 8.01 -1.35 -47.22
CA LEU A 127 6.70 -1.93 -47.57
C LEU A 127 5.87 -2.33 -46.35
N ARG A 128 6.02 -1.59 -45.24
CA ARG A 128 5.31 -1.86 -43.96
C ARG A 128 4.09 -0.96 -43.82
N SER A 129 2.99 -1.52 -43.31
CA SER A 129 1.83 -0.74 -42.89
C SER A 129 2.08 -0.09 -41.55
N ASP A 130 1.37 1.00 -41.25
CA ASP A 130 1.36 1.62 -39.91
C ASP A 130 0.87 0.66 -38.85
N PHE A 131 1.15 1.01 -37.57
CA PHE A 131 0.64 0.25 -36.43
C PHE A 131 -0.89 0.30 -36.39
N SER A 132 -1.52 -0.85 -36.42
CA SER A 132 -2.95 -0.97 -36.21
C SER A 132 -3.35 -0.53 -34.81
N ALA A 133 -4.64 -0.26 -34.59
CA ALA A 133 -5.16 0.06 -33.27
C ALA A 133 -4.86 -1.06 -32.24
N THR A 134 -5.01 -2.31 -32.66
CA THR A 134 -4.73 -3.48 -31.80
C THR A 134 -3.26 -3.54 -31.40
N GLU A 135 -2.33 -3.34 -32.34
CA GLU A 135 -0.89 -3.30 -32.03
C GLU A 135 -0.54 -2.16 -31.07
N ARG A 136 -1.12 -0.97 -31.27
CA ARG A 136 -0.91 0.17 -30.37
C ARG A 136 -1.42 -0.12 -28.97
N ASN A 137 -2.61 -0.70 -28.82
CA ASN A 137 -3.16 -1.08 -27.52
C ASN A 137 -2.28 -2.10 -26.82
N GLU A 138 -1.74 -3.08 -27.54
CA GLU A 138 -0.82 -4.07 -26.98
C GLU A 138 0.49 -3.43 -26.49
N ILE A 139 1.03 -2.47 -27.24
CA ILE A 139 2.21 -1.70 -26.83
C ILE A 139 1.95 -0.90 -25.55
N LEU A 140 0.79 -0.27 -25.44
CA LEU A 140 0.41 0.47 -24.23
C LEU A 140 0.25 -0.44 -23.04
N ARG A 141 -0.38 -1.62 -23.22
CA ARG A 141 -0.53 -2.63 -22.17
C ARG A 141 0.84 -3.15 -21.69
N GLN A 142 1.78 -3.38 -22.59
CA GLN A 142 3.16 -3.76 -22.22
C GLN A 142 3.87 -2.62 -21.46
N GLY A 143 3.63 -1.38 -21.84
CA GLY A 143 4.15 -0.20 -21.14
C GLY A 143 3.57 -0.06 -19.74
N GLU A 144 2.28 -0.29 -19.56
CA GLU A 144 1.60 -0.35 -18.27
C GLU A 144 2.22 -1.42 -17.37
N GLN A 145 2.35 -2.65 -17.88
CA GLN A 145 2.97 -3.75 -17.14
C GLN A 145 4.41 -3.42 -16.73
N ALA A 146 5.19 -2.83 -17.62
CA ALA A 146 6.57 -2.43 -17.33
C ALA A 146 6.68 -1.32 -16.25
N ILE A 147 5.65 -0.49 -16.09
CA ILE A 147 5.59 0.48 -14.97
C ILE A 147 5.26 -0.25 -13.66
N ILE A 148 4.33 -1.18 -13.69
CA ILE A 148 3.93 -1.99 -12.54
C ILE A 148 5.11 -2.83 -12.05
N ASP A 149 5.82 -3.49 -12.96
CA ASP A 149 6.97 -4.33 -12.65
C ASP A 149 8.14 -3.52 -12.05
N ALA A 150 8.27 -2.25 -12.43
CA ALA A 150 9.29 -1.35 -11.88
C ALA A 150 8.97 -0.82 -10.47
N ALA A 151 7.80 -1.13 -9.90
CA ALA A 151 7.38 -0.60 -8.59
C ALA A 151 8.37 -0.92 -7.47
N GLU A 152 8.98 -2.11 -7.48
CA GLU A 152 9.99 -2.52 -6.50
C GLU A 152 11.26 -1.66 -6.62
N GLU A 153 11.76 -1.45 -7.84
CA GLU A 153 12.94 -0.62 -8.10
C GLU A 153 12.72 0.86 -7.75
N LEU A 154 11.48 1.32 -7.86
CA LEU A 154 11.08 2.67 -7.48
C LEU A 154 10.95 2.86 -5.96
N GLY A 155 11.09 1.79 -5.16
CA GLY A 155 10.98 1.85 -3.70
C GLY A 155 9.55 1.98 -3.18
N VAL A 156 8.54 1.83 -4.03
CA VAL A 156 7.12 2.03 -3.70
C VAL A 156 6.68 1.17 -2.52
N PHE A 157 7.10 -0.10 -2.49
CA PHE A 157 6.74 -1.03 -1.41
C PHE A 157 7.46 -0.70 -0.10
N ALA A 158 8.74 -0.29 -0.17
CA ALA A 158 9.49 0.12 1.01
C ALA A 158 8.88 1.36 1.68
N ASP A 159 8.43 2.32 0.89
CA ASP A 159 7.76 3.52 1.40
C ASP A 159 6.39 3.18 2.01
N ALA A 160 5.64 2.26 1.39
CA ALA A 160 4.39 1.77 1.95
C ALA A 160 4.61 1.04 3.30
N GLU A 161 5.64 0.19 3.43
CA GLU A 161 6.02 -0.45 4.70
C GLU A 161 6.34 0.57 5.79
N ASN A 162 7.15 1.58 5.47
CA ASN A 162 7.54 2.62 6.41
C ASN A 162 6.33 3.42 6.89
N ASN A 163 5.40 3.76 5.99
CA ASN A 163 4.18 4.46 6.35
C ASN A 163 3.28 3.62 7.25
N VAL A 164 3.11 2.33 6.94
CA VAL A 164 2.35 1.40 7.79
C VAL A 164 3.00 1.27 9.16
N ARG A 165 4.32 1.09 9.22
CA ARG A 165 5.07 1.00 10.48
C ARG A 165 4.86 2.22 11.35
N THR A 166 5.06 3.40 10.81
CA THR A 166 4.86 4.69 11.49
C THR A 166 3.42 4.83 12.02
N LEU A 167 2.45 4.44 11.21
CA LEU A 167 1.03 4.48 11.59
C LEU A 167 0.74 3.56 12.78
N PHE A 168 1.17 2.30 12.72
CA PHE A 168 0.94 1.35 13.81
C PHE A 168 1.69 1.73 15.09
N GLU A 169 2.91 2.21 14.99
CA GLU A 169 3.66 2.74 16.14
C GLU A 169 2.92 3.92 16.78
N SER A 170 2.39 4.82 15.99
CA SER A 170 1.58 5.95 16.47
C SER A 170 0.30 5.48 17.18
N ILE A 171 -0.46 4.56 16.59
CA ILE A 171 -1.69 4.02 17.15
C ILE A 171 -1.43 3.30 18.48
N LEU A 172 -0.30 2.59 18.57
CA LEU A 172 0.05 1.80 19.74
C LEU A 172 0.85 2.56 20.78
N SER A 173 1.27 3.79 20.51
CA SER A 173 2.02 4.61 21.48
C SER A 173 1.30 4.77 22.82
N GLY A 174 -0.05 4.81 22.79
CA GLY A 174 -0.89 4.87 23.98
C GLY A 174 -0.97 3.58 24.81
N ALA A 175 -0.55 2.45 24.25
CA ALA A 175 -0.67 1.13 24.89
C ALA A 175 0.50 0.78 25.82
N LYS A 176 1.51 1.66 25.94
CA LYS A 176 2.67 1.54 26.86
C LYS A 176 3.44 0.22 26.74
N PHE A 177 3.56 -0.34 25.54
CA PHE A 177 4.47 -1.45 25.28
C PHE A 177 5.93 -1.00 25.34
N GLY A 178 6.79 -1.85 25.88
CA GLY A 178 8.24 -1.61 25.88
C GLY A 178 8.86 -1.80 24.49
N LYS A 179 8.25 -2.68 23.67
CA LYS A 179 8.69 -2.95 22.30
C LYS A 179 7.51 -3.27 21.40
N ILE A 180 7.52 -2.68 20.22
CA ILE A 180 6.57 -2.95 19.13
C ILE A 180 7.35 -3.57 17.96
N ASN A 181 6.96 -4.78 17.55
CA ASN A 181 7.52 -5.45 16.38
C ASN A 181 6.44 -5.48 15.29
N ILE A 182 6.80 -5.11 14.08
CA ILE A 182 5.91 -5.15 12.92
C ILE A 182 6.61 -5.97 11.83
N ASN A 183 5.99 -7.09 11.45
CA ASN A 183 6.47 -8.00 10.43
C ASN A 183 5.54 -7.95 9.22
N PHE A 184 6.11 -8.03 8.02
CA PHE A 184 5.38 -8.16 6.77
C PHE A 184 5.63 -9.56 6.17
N ASN A 185 4.55 -10.33 5.95
CA ASN A 185 4.60 -11.75 5.54
C ASN A 185 3.90 -11.95 4.19
#